data_e27ef4f1cc21961ca2b71b252088f2dc
#
_entry.id   e27ef4f1cc21961ca2b71b252088f2dc
#
_cell.length_a   1.000
_cell.length_b   1.000
_cell.length_c   1.000
_cell.angle_alpha   90.00
_cell.angle_beta   90.00
_cell.angle_gamma   90.00
#
_symmetry.space_group_name_H-M   'P 1'
#
loop_
_entity.id
_entity.type
_entity.pdbx_description
1 polymer ?
#
loop_
_entity_poly.entity_id
_entity_poly.type
_entity_poly.pdbx_seq_one_letter_code
_entity_poly.pdbx_strand_id
1 'polypeptide(L)'
;QSRGLGDVYKRQVPKERMEKAIKNIEIELEEQVKYFKEEGKLLEAQRIAERTNFDIEMMRETGFCSGIENYSRHLAGLAPGQPPNTLMDYFPDDFIIMIDESHKTVPQIGGMYHGDQSRKRTLVEYGFRLPSALDNRPLSFEEFENKIDQVMFVSATPGKYEEEHELLRAEQVIRPTGLLDPEVEVRPVEGQIDDLVGEVNKEVAKGNKILITTLTKRMAEDLTDYMKEIGIRVRYLHSDIDTLERTEIIRDMRLNVFDVLVGINLLREGLDIPEITLVAILDADKEGFLRSETSLVQTIGRAARNVDGHVIMYADVMTDSMRNAIEETNRRREIQKAYNKEHGITPTTIKKAVRDLIAVSKAVAETEVKLKKDPESMSKKELKDLISHCLLYTSPSPRD
;
A
#
# COMPACT_ATOMS: atom_id res chain seq x y z
N GLN A 1 0.37 3.77 9.22
CA GLN A 1 -0.07 4.67 10.30
C GLN A 1 0.67 4.35 11.60
N SER A 2 1.88 4.93 11.75
CA SER A 2 2.76 4.67 12.90
C SER A 2 2.57 5.69 14.04
N ARG A 3 1.38 6.25 14.24
CA ARG A 3 1.15 7.25 15.29
C ARG A 3 1.28 6.70 16.72
N GLY A 4 0.94 5.43 16.97
CA GLY A 4 0.94 4.86 18.32
C GLY A 4 2.33 4.50 18.88
N LEU A 5 3.18 3.86 18.09
CA LEU A 5 4.54 3.47 18.52
C LEU A 5 5.48 4.67 18.68
N GLY A 6 5.34 5.69 17.84
CA GLY A 6 6.09 6.94 17.96
C GLY A 6 5.83 7.67 19.28
N ASP A 7 4.58 7.71 19.75
CA ASP A 7 4.23 8.41 21.00
C ASP A 7 4.75 7.71 22.25
N VAL A 8 4.75 6.37 22.29
CA VAL A 8 5.31 5.58 23.41
C VAL A 8 6.83 5.76 23.48
N TYR A 9 7.52 5.70 22.35
CA TYR A 9 8.98 5.89 22.30
C TYR A 9 9.41 7.30 22.71
N LYS A 10 8.67 8.33 22.30
CA LYS A 10 8.92 9.74 22.58
C LYS A 10 8.78 10.09 24.08
N ARG A 11 7.88 9.42 24.82
CA ARG A 11 7.68 9.60 26.25
C ARG A 11 8.76 8.96 27.12
N GLN A 12 9.66 8.15 26.52
CA GLN A 12 10.71 7.42 27.25
C GLN A 12 12.09 8.03 27.17
N VAL A 13 12.26 9.20 26.53
CA VAL A 13 13.57 9.87 26.51
C VAL A 13 13.88 10.44 27.91
N PRO A 14 14.99 10.03 28.56
CA PRO A 14 15.40 10.58 29.86
C PRO A 14 15.55 12.10 29.79
N LYS A 15 15.19 12.81 30.88
CA LYS A 15 15.27 14.29 30.92
C LYS A 15 16.64 14.83 30.56
N GLU A 16 17.71 14.20 31.08
CA GLU A 16 19.09 14.58 30.77
C GLU A 16 19.42 14.48 29.28
N ARG A 17 18.94 13.46 28.63
CA ARG A 17 19.12 13.27 27.18
C ARG A 17 18.30 14.28 26.37
N MET A 18 17.11 14.61 26.84
CA MET A 18 16.27 15.65 26.23
C MET A 18 16.95 17.02 26.32
N GLU A 19 17.46 17.39 27.48
CA GLU A 19 18.17 18.67 27.67
C GLU A 19 19.45 18.76 26.81
N LYS A 20 20.17 17.66 26.67
CA LYS A 20 21.34 17.61 25.77
C LYS A 20 20.93 17.79 24.31
N ALA A 21 19.83 17.14 23.89
CA ALA A 21 19.30 17.28 22.54
C ALA A 21 18.85 18.72 22.28
N ILE A 22 18.12 19.35 23.20
CA ILE A 22 17.69 20.74 23.11
C ILE A 22 18.87 21.68 22.91
N LYS A 23 19.94 21.53 23.69
CA LYS A 23 21.16 22.35 23.52
C LYS A 23 21.76 22.22 22.12
N ASN A 24 21.80 21.01 21.58
CA ASN A 24 22.31 20.80 20.23
C ASN A 24 21.37 21.42 19.17
N ILE A 25 20.03 21.37 19.38
CA ILE A 25 19.05 22.02 18.51
C ILE A 25 19.20 23.55 18.55
N GLU A 26 19.46 24.15 19.74
CA GLU A 26 19.69 25.58 19.90
C GLU A 26 20.95 26.03 19.12
N ILE A 27 22.02 25.26 19.21
CA ILE A 27 23.27 25.54 18.47
C ILE A 27 23.00 25.49 16.95
N GLU A 28 22.38 24.46 16.47
CA GLU A 28 22.04 24.32 15.04
C GLU A 28 21.10 25.44 14.57
N LEU A 29 20.16 25.86 15.43
CA LEU A 29 19.25 26.98 15.13
C LEU A 29 20.03 28.29 14.96
N GLU A 30 20.95 28.58 15.86
CA GLU A 30 21.79 29.81 15.80
C GLU A 30 22.61 29.84 14.50
N GLU A 31 23.24 28.71 14.15
CA GLU A 31 24.00 28.57 12.90
C GLU A 31 23.11 28.77 11.66
N GLN A 32 21.94 28.17 11.66
CA GLN A 32 21.02 28.26 10.51
C GLN A 32 20.40 29.67 10.36
N VAL A 33 20.07 30.31 11.46
CA VAL A 33 19.58 31.70 11.46
C VAL A 33 20.66 32.65 10.94
N LYS A 34 21.91 32.46 11.37
CA LYS A 34 23.06 33.24 10.91
C LYS A 34 23.24 33.04 9.39
N TYR A 35 23.24 31.79 8.93
CA TYR A 35 23.34 31.48 7.50
C TYR A 35 22.25 32.19 6.67
N PHE A 36 20.98 32.10 7.08
CA PHE A 36 19.89 32.76 6.34
C PHE A 36 20.02 34.29 6.32
N LYS A 37 20.49 34.90 7.41
CA LYS A 37 20.74 36.35 7.45
C LYS A 37 21.87 36.77 6.52
N GLU A 38 22.96 36.01 6.45
CA GLU A 38 24.08 36.24 5.55
C GLU A 38 23.65 36.12 4.06
N GLU A 39 22.76 35.18 3.76
CA GLU A 39 22.18 34.98 2.44
C GLU A 39 21.04 35.99 2.10
N GLY A 40 20.71 36.91 3.01
CA GLY A 40 19.62 37.87 2.81
C GLY A 40 18.20 37.29 2.92
N LYS A 41 18.06 36.04 3.37
CA LYS A 41 16.79 35.31 3.55
C LYS A 41 16.17 35.58 4.92
N LEU A 42 15.75 36.84 5.14
CA LEU A 42 15.27 37.29 6.47
C LEU A 42 13.96 36.63 6.89
N LEU A 43 13.07 36.32 5.95
CA LEU A 43 11.80 35.66 6.23
C LEU A 43 12.02 34.19 6.68
N GLU A 44 12.93 33.50 6.02
CA GLU A 44 13.33 32.12 6.37
C GLU A 44 14.00 32.10 7.76
N ALA A 45 14.88 33.10 8.04
CA ALA A 45 15.52 33.23 9.34
C ALA A 45 14.50 33.43 10.47
N GLN A 46 13.50 34.31 10.27
CA GLN A 46 12.44 34.52 11.25
C GLN A 46 11.60 33.25 11.44
N ARG A 47 11.14 32.64 10.35
CA ARG A 47 10.29 31.47 10.38
C ARG A 47 10.92 30.29 11.12
N ILE A 48 12.19 29.97 10.82
CA ILE A 48 12.88 28.87 11.49
C ILE A 48 13.11 29.17 12.97
N ALA A 49 13.42 30.42 13.31
CA ALA A 49 13.61 30.83 14.70
C ALA A 49 12.31 30.71 15.51
N GLU A 50 11.20 31.26 15.02
CA GLU A 50 9.91 31.19 15.72
C GLU A 50 9.46 29.73 15.90
N ARG A 51 9.52 28.94 14.84
CA ARG A 51 9.08 27.54 14.86
C ARG A 51 9.92 26.70 15.81
N THR A 52 11.23 26.79 15.70
CA THR A 52 12.12 25.94 16.51
C THR A 52 12.09 26.33 17.99
N ASN A 53 12.04 27.63 18.32
CA ASN A 53 11.90 28.07 19.69
C ASN A 53 10.60 27.59 20.34
N PHE A 54 9.48 27.65 19.60
CA PHE A 54 8.20 27.09 20.05
C PHE A 54 8.29 25.58 20.29
N ASP A 55 8.91 24.84 19.36
CA ASP A 55 9.10 23.40 19.49
C ASP A 55 10.00 23.05 20.70
N ILE A 56 11.06 23.84 20.98
CA ILE A 56 11.94 23.71 22.16
C ILE A 56 11.16 23.93 23.46
N GLU A 57 10.34 24.98 23.53
CA GLU A 57 9.52 25.28 24.70
C GLU A 57 8.55 24.11 24.98
N MET A 58 7.85 23.62 23.95
CA MET A 58 6.97 22.46 24.06
C MET A 58 7.70 21.19 24.52
N MET A 59 8.94 20.95 24.02
CA MET A 59 9.74 19.82 24.46
C MET A 59 10.18 19.94 25.94
N ARG A 60 10.47 21.14 26.44
CA ARG A 60 10.82 21.38 27.85
C ARG A 60 9.62 21.17 28.77
N GLU A 61 8.47 21.72 28.40
CA GLU A 61 7.26 21.69 29.25
C GLU A 61 6.56 20.31 29.24
N THR A 62 6.41 19.73 28.05
CA THR A 62 5.58 18.53 27.89
C THR A 62 6.38 17.28 27.49
N GLY A 63 7.66 17.41 27.19
CA GLY A 63 8.48 16.34 26.63
C GLY A 63 8.15 15.99 25.16
N PHE A 64 7.34 16.80 24.50
CA PHE A 64 6.84 16.53 23.15
C PHE A 64 6.60 17.83 22.36
N CYS A 65 6.78 17.78 21.03
CA CYS A 65 6.29 18.81 20.10
C CYS A 65 5.74 18.15 18.83
N SER A 66 4.90 18.88 18.09
CA SER A 66 4.41 18.43 16.81
C SER A 66 5.54 18.37 15.78
N GLY A 67 5.79 17.18 15.20
CA GLY A 67 6.91 16.98 14.28
C GLY A 67 8.26 16.73 14.97
N ILE A 68 8.25 16.22 16.22
CA ILE A 68 9.44 15.89 17.00
C ILE A 68 10.41 14.96 16.27
N GLU A 69 9.91 14.17 15.30
CA GLU A 69 10.71 13.33 14.42
C GLU A 69 11.74 14.10 13.60
N ASN A 70 11.53 15.40 13.36
CA ASN A 70 12.49 16.25 12.66
C ASN A 70 13.73 16.55 13.48
N TYR A 71 13.69 16.29 14.78
CA TYR A 71 14.80 16.43 15.73
C TYR A 71 15.40 15.07 16.13
N SER A 72 15.02 13.98 15.43
CA SER A 72 15.42 12.60 15.78
C SER A 72 16.92 12.41 15.87
N ARG A 73 17.73 13.06 15.03
CA ARG A 73 19.20 13.03 15.10
C ARG A 73 19.70 13.47 16.48
N HIS A 74 19.24 14.61 16.98
CA HIS A 74 19.64 15.15 18.27
C HIS A 74 19.11 14.32 19.43
N LEU A 75 17.83 13.90 19.35
CA LEU A 75 17.19 13.07 20.37
C LEU A 75 17.83 11.68 20.50
N ALA A 76 18.26 11.11 19.38
CA ALA A 76 18.95 9.83 19.35
C ALA A 76 20.46 9.94 19.60
N GLY A 77 21.04 11.14 19.51
CA GLY A 77 22.48 11.38 19.65
C GLY A 77 23.29 10.83 18.47
N LEU A 78 22.69 10.84 17.27
CA LEU A 78 23.30 10.34 16.04
C LEU A 78 24.22 11.39 15.40
N ALA A 79 25.24 10.92 14.69
CA ALA A 79 26.12 11.77 13.90
C ALA A 79 25.37 12.35 12.67
N PRO A 80 25.82 13.51 12.13
CA PRO A 80 25.28 14.04 10.88
C PRO A 80 25.35 13.01 9.74
N GLY A 81 24.26 12.89 8.97
CA GLY A 81 24.14 11.94 7.86
C GLY A 81 23.73 10.51 8.27
N GLN A 82 23.78 10.18 9.54
CA GLN A 82 23.39 8.85 10.03
C GLN A 82 21.87 8.70 10.06
N PRO A 83 21.31 7.64 9.45
CA PRO A 83 19.86 7.40 9.48
C PRO A 83 19.38 6.98 10.87
N PRO A 84 18.09 7.17 11.19
CA PRO A 84 17.51 6.63 12.41
C PRO A 84 17.46 5.10 12.35
N ASN A 85 17.38 4.47 13.53
CA ASN A 85 17.17 3.04 13.62
C ASN A 85 15.88 2.61 12.91
N THR A 86 15.95 1.52 12.20
CA THR A 86 14.84 0.87 11.51
C THR A 86 14.40 -0.38 12.26
N LEU A 87 13.30 -1.00 11.82
CA LEU A 87 12.84 -2.28 12.37
C LEU A 87 13.93 -3.38 12.24
N MET A 88 14.74 -3.32 11.19
CA MET A 88 15.82 -4.28 10.94
C MET A 88 16.89 -4.27 12.04
N ASP A 89 17.10 -3.12 12.69
CA ASP A 89 18.09 -2.97 13.77
C ASP A 89 17.68 -3.67 15.09
N TYR A 90 16.45 -4.20 15.18
CA TYR A 90 15.95 -4.96 16.32
C TYR A 90 16.03 -6.48 16.14
N PHE A 91 16.38 -6.95 14.95
CA PHE A 91 16.59 -8.37 14.70
C PHE A 91 18.03 -8.78 15.07
N PRO A 92 18.26 -10.05 15.38
CA PRO A 92 19.63 -10.57 15.51
C PRO A 92 20.38 -10.47 14.16
N ASP A 93 21.70 -10.59 14.19
CA ASP A 93 22.52 -10.44 12.97
C ASP A 93 22.21 -11.55 11.92
N ASP A 94 21.83 -12.75 12.37
CA ASP A 94 21.41 -13.87 11.51
C ASP A 94 19.88 -13.89 11.39
N PHE A 95 19.34 -13.33 10.30
CA PHE A 95 17.92 -13.33 10.00
C PHE A 95 17.65 -13.40 8.49
N ILE A 96 16.48 -13.90 8.14
CA ILE A 96 16.00 -13.94 6.75
C ILE A 96 14.96 -12.85 6.54
N ILE A 97 15.12 -12.07 5.48
CA ILE A 97 14.07 -11.17 4.96
C ILE A 97 13.28 -11.88 3.87
N MET A 98 11.97 -11.96 4.05
CA MET A 98 11.05 -12.39 3.00
C MET A 98 10.35 -11.15 2.43
N ILE A 99 10.63 -10.83 1.17
CA ILE A 99 10.06 -9.66 0.48
C ILE A 99 8.91 -10.14 -0.39
N ASP A 100 7.69 -9.92 0.10
CA ASP A 100 6.47 -10.20 -0.67
C ASP A 100 6.21 -9.12 -1.72
N GLU A 101 5.68 -9.52 -2.89
CA GLU A 101 5.51 -8.67 -4.08
C GLU A 101 6.80 -7.90 -4.39
N SER A 102 7.93 -8.61 -4.38
CA SER A 102 9.28 -8.03 -4.46
C SER A 102 9.46 -7.11 -5.68
N HIS A 103 8.86 -7.45 -6.82
CA HIS A 103 8.85 -6.63 -8.04
C HIS A 103 8.28 -5.21 -7.84
N LYS A 104 7.52 -4.97 -6.74
CA LYS A 104 7.02 -3.66 -6.33
C LYS A 104 7.78 -3.12 -5.13
N THR A 105 8.02 -3.96 -4.14
CA THR A 105 8.61 -3.58 -2.86
C THR A 105 10.06 -3.11 -3.03
N VAL A 106 10.86 -3.82 -3.82
CA VAL A 106 12.27 -3.45 -4.04
C VAL A 106 12.42 -2.09 -4.73
N PRO A 107 11.76 -1.80 -5.87
CA PRO A 107 11.80 -0.46 -6.47
C PRO A 107 11.24 0.63 -5.55
N GLN A 108 10.24 0.32 -4.72
CA GLN A 108 9.68 1.27 -3.76
C GLN A 108 10.71 1.65 -2.69
N ILE A 109 11.44 0.68 -2.15
CA ILE A 109 12.53 0.93 -1.19
C ILE A 109 13.58 1.83 -1.83
N GLY A 110 13.99 1.55 -3.08
CA GLY A 110 14.93 2.38 -3.83
C GLY A 110 14.47 3.82 -4.02
N GLY A 111 13.17 4.03 -4.24
CA GLY A 111 12.59 5.38 -4.44
C GLY A 111 12.36 6.19 -3.17
N MET A 112 12.21 5.54 -2.01
CA MET A 112 11.84 6.19 -0.74
C MET A 112 12.82 7.28 -0.31
N TYR A 113 14.13 6.99 -0.35
CA TYR A 113 15.19 7.91 0.05
C TYR A 113 15.15 9.21 -0.77
N HIS A 114 15.15 9.10 -2.08
CA HIS A 114 15.19 10.25 -2.98
C HIS A 114 13.95 11.14 -2.86
N GLY A 115 12.77 10.53 -2.74
CA GLY A 115 11.52 11.26 -2.55
C GLY A 115 11.47 12.03 -1.23
N ASP A 116 11.91 11.41 -0.13
CA ASP A 116 11.97 12.06 1.19
C ASP A 116 12.99 13.22 1.20
N GLN A 117 14.19 12.98 0.66
CA GLN A 117 15.25 13.99 0.60
C GLN A 117 14.84 15.20 -0.24
N SER A 118 14.23 15.00 -1.40
CA SER A 118 13.75 16.08 -2.27
C SER A 118 12.77 17.00 -1.53
N ARG A 119 11.77 16.39 -0.88
CA ARG A 119 10.78 17.14 -0.10
C ARG A 119 11.41 17.90 1.07
N LYS A 120 12.28 17.26 1.83
CA LYS A 120 12.89 17.85 3.03
C LYS A 120 13.88 18.95 2.70
N ARG A 121 14.66 18.82 1.62
CA ARG A 121 15.55 19.89 1.16
C ARG A 121 14.76 21.17 0.89
N THR A 122 13.64 21.10 0.21
CA THR A 122 12.75 22.25 0.01
C THR A 122 12.30 22.86 1.34
N LEU A 123 11.90 22.04 2.33
CA LEU A 123 11.48 22.54 3.65
C LEU A 123 12.61 23.21 4.42
N VAL A 124 13.84 22.70 4.32
CA VAL A 124 15.02 23.30 4.93
C VAL A 124 15.40 24.61 4.23
N GLU A 125 15.41 24.62 2.90
CA GLU A 125 15.76 25.79 2.10
C GLU A 125 14.85 27.01 2.36
N TYR A 126 13.55 26.75 2.61
CA TYR A 126 12.57 27.79 2.90
C TYR A 126 12.34 28.04 4.40
N GLY A 127 13.23 27.54 5.29
CA GLY A 127 13.18 27.80 6.72
C GLY A 127 12.03 27.15 7.48
N PHE A 128 11.47 26.05 6.98
CA PHE A 128 10.43 25.29 7.69
C PHE A 128 11.00 24.19 8.59
N ARG A 129 12.25 23.78 8.37
CA ARG A 129 12.94 22.74 9.14
C ARG A 129 14.42 23.07 9.27
N LEU A 130 15.04 22.57 10.36
CA LEU A 130 16.50 22.60 10.51
C LEU A 130 17.15 21.57 9.57
N PRO A 131 18.43 21.77 9.19
CA PRO A 131 19.18 20.82 8.36
C PRO A 131 19.17 19.39 8.91
N SER A 132 19.21 19.20 10.22
CA SER A 132 19.16 17.89 10.90
C SER A 132 17.90 17.07 10.57
N ALA A 133 16.82 17.73 10.11
CA ALA A 133 15.61 17.03 9.66
C ALA A 133 15.86 16.13 8.43
N LEU A 134 16.92 16.41 7.66
CA LEU A 134 17.35 15.58 6.52
C LEU A 134 17.80 14.19 6.95
N ASP A 135 18.30 14.06 8.19
CA ASP A 135 18.82 12.80 8.72
C ASP A 135 17.70 11.88 9.25
N ASN A 136 16.49 12.40 9.48
CA ASN A 136 15.31 11.57 9.75
C ASN A 136 14.74 11.04 8.43
N ARG A 137 15.37 10.06 7.86
CA ARG A 137 15.12 9.57 6.51
C ARG A 137 15.03 8.05 6.44
N PRO A 138 14.39 7.50 5.42
CA PRO A 138 14.55 6.08 5.08
C PRO A 138 16.02 5.75 4.82
N LEU A 139 16.36 4.48 4.91
CA LEU A 139 17.64 4.00 4.42
C LEU A 139 17.81 4.33 2.94
N SER A 140 19.03 4.61 2.49
CA SER A 140 19.34 4.52 1.08
C SER A 140 19.25 3.05 0.63
N PHE A 141 19.17 2.82 -0.68
CA PHE A 141 19.08 1.45 -1.18
C PHE A 141 20.33 0.63 -0.82
N GLU A 142 21.51 1.24 -0.93
CA GLU A 142 22.78 0.64 -0.52
C GLU A 142 22.84 0.33 0.98
N GLU A 143 22.34 1.23 1.83
CA GLU A 143 22.23 0.97 3.28
C GLU A 143 21.28 -0.17 3.58
N PHE A 144 20.19 -0.31 2.82
CA PHE A 144 19.26 -1.42 2.92
C PHE A 144 19.92 -2.74 2.51
N GLU A 145 20.61 -2.78 1.36
CA GLU A 145 21.33 -3.96 0.89
C GLU A 145 22.40 -4.41 1.89
N ASN A 146 23.16 -3.47 2.47
CA ASN A 146 24.20 -3.77 3.48
C ASN A 146 23.64 -4.35 4.80
N LYS A 147 22.33 -4.20 5.06
CA LYS A 147 21.67 -4.80 6.23
C LYS A 147 21.07 -6.17 5.96
N ILE A 148 21.02 -6.62 4.72
CA ILE A 148 20.50 -7.92 4.33
C ILE A 148 21.62 -8.96 4.39
N ASP A 149 21.41 -10.01 5.17
CA ASP A 149 22.27 -11.21 5.14
C ASP A 149 21.67 -12.26 4.19
N GLN A 150 20.41 -12.65 4.44
CA GLN A 150 19.69 -13.62 3.62
C GLN A 150 18.34 -13.02 3.17
N VAL A 151 18.00 -13.20 1.89
CA VAL A 151 16.75 -12.67 1.32
C VAL A 151 16.02 -13.73 0.51
N MET A 152 14.70 -13.75 0.65
CA MET A 152 13.78 -14.50 -0.20
C MET A 152 12.84 -13.51 -0.91
N PHE A 153 12.93 -13.47 -2.22
CA PHE A 153 12.00 -12.70 -3.04
C PHE A 153 10.78 -13.55 -3.36
N VAL A 154 9.59 -13.02 -3.12
CA VAL A 154 8.32 -13.68 -3.44
C VAL A 154 7.57 -12.79 -4.43
N SER A 155 7.35 -13.32 -5.63
CA SER A 155 6.64 -12.58 -6.69
C SER A 155 6.05 -13.53 -7.72
N ALA A 156 4.87 -13.20 -8.24
CA ALA A 156 4.31 -13.88 -9.41
C ALA A 156 4.96 -13.41 -10.73
N THR A 157 5.62 -12.25 -10.69
CA THR A 157 6.25 -11.56 -11.83
C THR A 157 7.55 -10.93 -11.36
N PRO A 158 8.61 -11.71 -11.10
CA PRO A 158 9.91 -11.20 -10.69
C PRO A 158 10.40 -10.10 -11.64
N GLY A 159 11.09 -9.11 -11.10
CA GLY A 159 11.68 -8.04 -11.87
C GLY A 159 13.18 -8.25 -12.11
N LYS A 160 13.78 -7.29 -12.81
CA LYS A 160 15.19 -7.36 -13.18
C LYS A 160 16.14 -7.48 -11.97
N TYR A 161 15.81 -6.81 -10.85
CA TYR A 161 16.63 -6.87 -9.65
C TYR A 161 16.69 -8.29 -9.07
N GLU A 162 15.53 -8.97 -8.99
CA GLU A 162 15.45 -10.35 -8.52
C GLU A 162 16.23 -11.30 -9.44
N GLU A 163 16.07 -11.13 -10.76
CA GLU A 163 16.78 -11.95 -11.76
C GLU A 163 18.30 -11.79 -11.70
N GLU A 164 18.80 -10.60 -11.39
CA GLU A 164 20.22 -10.32 -11.26
C GLU A 164 20.82 -10.82 -9.93
N HIS A 165 20.01 -11.00 -8.89
CA HIS A 165 20.46 -11.32 -7.52
C HIS A 165 20.02 -12.70 -7.03
N GLU A 166 19.21 -13.43 -7.78
CA GLU A 166 18.80 -14.79 -7.38
C GLU A 166 19.95 -15.79 -7.51
N LEU A 167 20.11 -16.62 -6.47
CA LEU A 167 20.99 -17.78 -6.48
C LEU A 167 20.23 -19.06 -6.86
N LEU A 168 18.95 -19.11 -6.52
CA LEU A 168 18.06 -20.24 -6.76
C LEU A 168 16.64 -19.71 -7.01
N ARG A 169 15.98 -20.25 -8.04
CA ARG A 169 14.57 -19.98 -8.31
C ARG A 169 13.74 -21.23 -8.10
N ALA A 170 12.65 -21.09 -7.34
CA ALA A 170 11.64 -22.12 -7.18
C ALA A 170 10.29 -21.57 -7.63
N GLU A 171 9.54 -22.34 -8.42
CA GLU A 171 8.22 -21.98 -8.88
C GLU A 171 7.15 -22.82 -8.18
N GLN A 172 6.14 -22.18 -7.61
CA GLN A 172 4.94 -22.83 -7.10
C GLN A 172 3.75 -22.52 -8.03
N VAL A 173 3.56 -23.34 -9.05
CA VAL A 173 2.49 -23.20 -10.05
C VAL A 173 1.24 -23.93 -9.59
N ILE A 174 1.39 -25.08 -8.92
CA ILE A 174 0.29 -25.96 -8.56
C ILE A 174 -0.58 -25.36 -7.44
N ARG A 175 -1.87 -25.30 -7.69
CA ARG A 175 -2.90 -24.92 -6.71
C ARG A 175 -3.62 -26.17 -6.19
N PRO A 176 -3.67 -26.38 -4.86
CA PRO A 176 -4.34 -27.57 -4.28
C PRO A 176 -5.82 -27.66 -4.62
N THR A 177 -6.48 -26.53 -4.93
CA THR A 177 -7.89 -26.46 -5.35
C THR A 177 -8.13 -26.97 -6.77
N GLY A 178 -7.06 -27.24 -7.53
CA GLY A 178 -7.13 -27.60 -8.94
C GLY A 178 -7.52 -26.47 -9.89
N LEU A 179 -7.71 -25.24 -9.41
CA LEU A 179 -8.12 -24.11 -10.24
C LEU A 179 -7.06 -23.79 -11.29
N LEU A 180 -7.53 -23.69 -12.53
CA LEU A 180 -6.71 -23.30 -13.67
C LEU A 180 -6.57 -21.77 -13.72
N ASP A 181 -5.49 -21.29 -14.33
CA ASP A 181 -5.46 -19.90 -14.77
C ASP A 181 -6.54 -19.67 -15.86
N PRO A 182 -7.14 -18.47 -15.95
CA PRO A 182 -8.26 -18.23 -16.84
C PRO A 182 -7.86 -18.33 -18.32
N GLU A 183 -8.82 -18.63 -19.16
CA GLU A 183 -8.65 -18.48 -20.61
C GLU A 183 -8.63 -17.01 -20.98
N VAL A 184 -7.73 -16.64 -21.89
CA VAL A 184 -7.58 -15.27 -22.38
C VAL A 184 -7.96 -15.22 -23.85
N GLU A 185 -8.98 -14.42 -24.16
CA GLU A 185 -9.44 -14.15 -25.53
C GLU A 185 -9.04 -12.71 -25.92
N VAL A 186 -8.58 -12.53 -27.15
CA VAL A 186 -8.29 -11.21 -27.71
C VAL A 186 -9.34 -10.88 -28.74
N ARG A 187 -9.98 -9.73 -28.60
CA ARG A 187 -11.04 -9.22 -29.49
C ARG A 187 -10.67 -7.83 -30.03
N PRO A 188 -11.20 -7.43 -31.19
CA PRO A 188 -10.92 -6.12 -31.79
C PRO A 188 -11.42 -4.96 -30.90
N VAL A 189 -10.79 -3.81 -31.03
CA VAL A 189 -11.21 -2.56 -30.33
C VAL A 189 -12.48 -1.98 -30.93
N GLU A 190 -12.68 -2.15 -32.26
CA GLU A 190 -13.90 -1.72 -32.91
C GLU A 190 -15.13 -2.47 -32.35
N GLY A 191 -16.11 -1.71 -31.85
CA GLY A 191 -17.29 -2.28 -31.19
C GLY A 191 -17.08 -2.84 -29.80
N GLN A 192 -15.92 -2.61 -29.18
CA GLN A 192 -15.56 -3.17 -27.86
C GLN A 192 -16.59 -2.91 -26.77
N ILE A 193 -17.26 -1.75 -26.78
CA ILE A 193 -18.23 -1.40 -25.72
C ILE A 193 -19.52 -2.21 -25.88
N ASP A 194 -20.02 -2.36 -27.09
CA ASP A 194 -21.22 -3.15 -27.34
C ASP A 194 -21.02 -4.66 -27.07
N ASP A 195 -19.85 -5.17 -27.47
CA ASP A 195 -19.43 -6.54 -27.17
C ASP A 195 -19.27 -6.76 -25.66
N LEU A 196 -18.59 -5.85 -24.98
CA LEU A 196 -18.41 -5.87 -23.53
C LEU A 196 -19.76 -5.87 -22.79
N VAL A 197 -20.70 -5.01 -23.19
CA VAL A 197 -22.06 -4.97 -22.59
C VAL A 197 -22.78 -6.30 -22.80
N GLY A 198 -22.63 -6.91 -23.98
CA GLY A 198 -23.15 -8.23 -24.26
C GLY A 198 -22.62 -9.30 -23.29
N GLU A 199 -21.30 -9.33 -23.06
CA GLU A 199 -20.68 -10.28 -22.14
C GLU A 199 -21.04 -9.96 -20.67
N VAL A 200 -21.05 -8.69 -20.28
CA VAL A 200 -21.51 -8.27 -18.94
C VAL A 200 -22.92 -8.76 -18.65
N ASN A 201 -23.86 -8.60 -19.60
CA ASN A 201 -25.24 -9.04 -19.42
C ASN A 201 -25.33 -10.57 -19.26
N LYS A 202 -24.53 -11.33 -20.00
CA LYS A 202 -24.46 -12.79 -19.87
C LYS A 202 -23.97 -13.21 -18.48
N GLU A 203 -22.95 -12.57 -17.96
CA GLU A 203 -22.38 -12.89 -16.64
C GLU A 203 -23.28 -12.42 -15.51
N VAL A 204 -23.87 -11.23 -15.60
CA VAL A 204 -24.85 -10.71 -14.63
C VAL A 204 -26.07 -11.62 -14.53
N ALA A 205 -26.56 -12.14 -15.66
CA ALA A 205 -27.68 -13.09 -15.68
C ALA A 205 -27.41 -14.41 -14.94
N LYS A 206 -26.11 -14.80 -14.83
CA LYS A 206 -25.66 -15.94 -14.04
C LYS A 206 -25.42 -15.59 -12.56
N GLY A 207 -25.51 -14.30 -12.18
CA GLY A 207 -25.19 -13.80 -10.84
C GLY A 207 -23.70 -13.63 -10.58
N ASN A 208 -22.88 -13.60 -11.60
CA ASN A 208 -21.43 -13.48 -11.55
C ASN A 208 -20.98 -12.02 -11.39
N LYS A 209 -19.69 -11.82 -11.07
CA LYS A 209 -19.07 -10.51 -10.89
C LYS A 209 -18.03 -10.24 -11.98
N ILE A 210 -17.99 -9.00 -12.42
CA ILE A 210 -17.17 -8.56 -13.55
C ILE A 210 -16.23 -7.45 -13.12
N LEU A 211 -14.98 -7.53 -13.59
CA LEU A 211 -13.96 -6.53 -13.42
C LEU A 211 -13.57 -5.94 -14.78
N ILE A 212 -13.61 -4.61 -14.92
CA ILE A 212 -13.26 -3.92 -16.16
C ILE A 212 -12.11 -2.96 -15.89
N THR A 213 -11.04 -3.04 -16.69
CA THR A 213 -9.89 -2.13 -16.57
C THR A 213 -9.83 -1.18 -17.75
N THR A 214 -9.71 0.13 -17.45
CA THR A 214 -9.55 1.21 -18.43
C THR A 214 -8.18 1.86 -18.31
N LEU A 215 -7.82 2.74 -19.24
CA LEU A 215 -6.53 3.45 -19.22
C LEU A 215 -6.58 4.78 -18.45
N THR A 216 -7.75 5.44 -18.42
CA THR A 216 -7.88 6.78 -17.85
C THR A 216 -9.07 6.87 -16.91
N LYS A 217 -9.00 7.84 -15.97
CA LYS A 217 -10.09 8.15 -15.05
C LYS A 217 -11.37 8.51 -15.80
N ARG A 218 -11.25 9.34 -16.84
CA ARG A 218 -12.38 9.76 -17.66
C ARG A 218 -13.06 8.57 -18.34
N MET A 219 -12.30 7.65 -18.96
CA MET A 219 -12.89 6.44 -19.57
C MET A 219 -13.63 5.60 -18.53
N ALA A 220 -13.10 5.47 -17.30
CA ALA A 220 -13.78 4.72 -16.26
C ALA A 220 -15.08 5.38 -15.82
N GLU A 221 -15.09 6.72 -15.70
CA GLU A 221 -16.27 7.50 -15.36
C GLU A 221 -17.33 7.41 -16.47
N ASP A 222 -16.96 7.73 -17.71
CA ASP A 222 -17.86 7.71 -18.89
C ASP A 222 -18.48 6.29 -19.08
N LEU A 223 -17.66 5.24 -18.95
CA LEU A 223 -18.15 3.85 -19.06
C LEU A 223 -19.08 3.48 -17.90
N THR A 224 -18.77 3.92 -16.69
CA THR A 224 -19.61 3.65 -15.52
C THR A 224 -20.96 4.33 -15.66
N ASP A 225 -21.01 5.57 -16.14
CA ASP A 225 -22.27 6.31 -16.32
C ASP A 225 -23.10 5.71 -17.45
N TYR A 226 -22.47 5.36 -18.57
CA TYR A 226 -23.14 4.63 -19.65
C TYR A 226 -23.77 3.31 -19.18
N MET A 227 -23.02 2.50 -18.43
CA MET A 227 -23.52 1.24 -17.88
C MET A 227 -24.69 1.42 -16.91
N LYS A 228 -24.68 2.49 -16.10
CA LYS A 228 -25.82 2.85 -15.22
C LYS A 228 -27.05 3.23 -16.02
N GLU A 229 -26.89 4.02 -17.09
CA GLU A 229 -27.99 4.43 -17.96
C GLU A 229 -28.72 3.25 -18.62
N ILE A 230 -27.98 2.19 -18.97
CA ILE A 230 -28.56 0.95 -19.53
C ILE A 230 -29.01 -0.05 -18.45
N GLY A 231 -28.98 0.35 -17.15
CA GLY A 231 -29.52 -0.42 -16.04
C GLY A 231 -28.58 -1.47 -15.42
N ILE A 232 -27.29 -1.44 -15.73
CA ILE A 232 -26.30 -2.33 -15.10
C ILE A 232 -25.89 -1.75 -13.74
N ARG A 233 -25.86 -2.60 -12.71
CA ARG A 233 -25.39 -2.23 -11.37
C ARG A 233 -23.86 -2.17 -11.36
N VAL A 234 -23.30 -0.99 -11.49
CA VAL A 234 -21.87 -0.74 -11.65
C VAL A 234 -21.36 0.29 -10.66
N ARG A 235 -20.15 0.10 -10.18
CA ARG A 235 -19.35 1.11 -9.47
C ARG A 235 -17.99 1.25 -10.12
N TYR A 236 -17.33 2.41 -9.88
CA TYR A 236 -15.98 2.60 -10.31
C TYR A 236 -15.03 2.81 -9.12
N LEU A 237 -13.76 2.42 -9.30
CA LEU A 237 -12.70 2.53 -8.29
C LEU A 237 -11.52 3.31 -8.87
N HIS A 238 -11.10 4.37 -8.17
CA HIS A 238 -9.96 5.21 -8.56
C HIS A 238 -8.97 5.43 -7.40
N SER A 239 -7.84 6.10 -7.70
CA SER A 239 -6.74 6.30 -6.74
C SER A 239 -7.09 7.21 -5.57
N ASP A 240 -8.07 8.11 -5.74
CA ASP A 240 -8.42 9.14 -4.75
C ASP A 240 -9.42 8.63 -3.69
N ILE A 241 -9.96 7.42 -3.88
CA ILE A 241 -10.85 6.76 -2.92
C ILE A 241 -10.02 6.33 -1.70
N ASP A 242 -10.50 6.67 -0.51
CA ASP A 242 -9.82 6.29 0.72
C ASP A 242 -9.89 4.78 1.00
N THR A 243 -9.08 4.31 1.93
CA THR A 243 -8.97 2.87 2.24
C THR A 243 -10.26 2.29 2.81
N LEU A 244 -11.04 3.07 3.56
CA LEU A 244 -12.30 2.60 4.14
C LEU A 244 -13.37 2.45 3.07
N GLU A 245 -13.55 3.48 2.24
CA GLU A 245 -14.48 3.46 1.11
C GLU A 245 -14.15 2.33 0.12
N ARG A 246 -12.85 2.12 -0.17
CA ARG A 246 -12.40 0.99 -1.00
C ARG A 246 -12.83 -0.35 -0.41
N THR A 247 -12.69 -0.52 0.89
CA THR A 247 -13.10 -1.74 1.60
C THR A 247 -14.62 -1.93 1.53
N GLU A 248 -15.39 -0.84 1.63
CA GLU A 248 -16.86 -0.86 1.48
C GLU A 248 -17.27 -1.26 0.05
N ILE A 249 -16.64 -0.71 -0.98
CA ILE A 249 -16.91 -1.06 -2.38
C ILE A 249 -16.67 -2.56 -2.62
N ILE A 250 -15.55 -3.12 -2.14
CA ILE A 250 -15.25 -4.53 -2.29
C ILE A 250 -16.27 -5.41 -1.56
N ARG A 251 -16.65 -5.03 -0.34
CA ARG A 251 -17.69 -5.71 0.45
C ARG A 251 -19.04 -5.68 -0.26
N ASP A 252 -19.46 -4.52 -0.74
CA ASP A 252 -20.73 -4.32 -1.42
C ASP A 252 -20.83 -5.20 -2.69
N MET A 253 -19.74 -5.31 -3.46
CA MET A 253 -19.66 -6.21 -4.61
C MET A 253 -19.89 -7.67 -4.20
N ARG A 254 -19.25 -8.11 -3.12
CA ARG A 254 -19.39 -9.47 -2.57
C ARG A 254 -20.76 -9.74 -1.96
N LEU A 255 -21.44 -8.70 -1.47
CA LEU A 255 -22.82 -8.75 -0.95
C LEU A 255 -23.90 -8.58 -2.03
N ASN A 256 -23.53 -8.63 -3.33
CA ASN A 256 -24.46 -8.47 -4.47
C ASN A 256 -25.17 -7.11 -4.56
N VAL A 257 -24.60 -6.04 -3.97
CA VAL A 257 -25.14 -4.68 -4.13
C VAL A 257 -24.98 -4.20 -5.57
N PHE A 258 -23.86 -4.56 -6.21
CA PHE A 258 -23.59 -4.30 -7.62
C PHE A 258 -22.81 -5.47 -8.26
N ASP A 259 -22.71 -5.50 -9.61
CA ASP A 259 -22.17 -6.63 -10.35
C ASP A 259 -20.86 -6.30 -11.07
N VAL A 260 -20.69 -5.05 -11.48
CA VAL A 260 -19.55 -4.62 -12.29
C VAL A 260 -18.71 -3.61 -11.54
N LEU A 261 -17.39 -3.85 -11.49
CA LEU A 261 -16.40 -2.92 -10.96
C LEU A 261 -15.52 -2.42 -12.10
N VAL A 262 -15.54 -1.12 -12.36
CA VAL A 262 -14.69 -0.45 -13.35
C VAL A 262 -13.54 0.26 -12.65
N GLY A 263 -12.34 0.22 -13.21
CA GLY A 263 -11.24 0.99 -12.65
C GLY A 263 -10.01 1.05 -13.55
N ILE A 264 -9.11 1.98 -13.23
CA ILE A 264 -7.89 2.22 -14.01
C ILE A 264 -6.80 1.22 -13.63
N ASN A 265 -6.51 1.15 -12.36
CA ASN A 265 -5.47 0.29 -11.80
C ASN A 265 -6.06 -0.50 -10.63
N LEU A 266 -6.85 -1.51 -10.97
CA LEU A 266 -7.46 -2.41 -10.00
C LEU A 266 -6.46 -3.44 -9.45
N LEU A 267 -5.19 -3.32 -9.88
CA LEU A 267 -4.11 -4.28 -9.59
C LEU A 267 -3.43 -4.05 -8.27
N ARG A 268 -3.78 -2.98 -7.54
CA ARG A 268 -3.18 -2.76 -6.22
C ARG A 268 -3.47 -3.97 -5.34
N GLU A 269 -2.43 -4.41 -4.67
CA GLU A 269 -2.41 -5.53 -3.75
C GLU A 269 -3.64 -5.51 -2.82
N GLY A 270 -4.20 -6.68 -2.52
CA GLY A 270 -5.34 -6.80 -1.60
C GLY A 270 -6.74 -6.88 -2.25
N LEU A 271 -6.87 -6.90 -3.58
CA LEU A 271 -8.14 -7.19 -4.23
C LEU A 271 -8.33 -8.71 -4.33
N ASP A 272 -9.09 -9.26 -3.39
CA ASP A 272 -9.40 -10.69 -3.30
C ASP A 272 -10.90 -10.92 -3.39
N ILE A 273 -11.42 -11.06 -4.61
CA ILE A 273 -12.83 -11.27 -4.90
C ILE A 273 -12.97 -12.58 -5.68
N PRO A 274 -13.19 -13.71 -4.98
CA PRO A 274 -13.31 -15.02 -5.66
C PRO A 274 -14.54 -15.13 -6.55
N GLU A 275 -15.49 -14.23 -6.42
CA GLU A 275 -16.74 -14.19 -7.19
C GLU A 275 -16.56 -13.63 -8.62
N ILE A 276 -15.38 -13.10 -8.97
CA ILE A 276 -15.10 -12.59 -10.32
C ILE A 276 -14.95 -13.74 -11.30
N THR A 277 -15.74 -13.70 -12.36
CA THR A 277 -15.69 -14.65 -13.48
C THR A 277 -15.17 -14.02 -14.77
N LEU A 278 -15.47 -12.74 -15.01
CA LEU A 278 -14.98 -12.03 -16.17
C LEU A 278 -14.06 -10.87 -15.78
N VAL A 279 -12.92 -10.83 -16.41
CA VAL A 279 -12.03 -9.67 -16.41
C VAL A 279 -11.92 -9.14 -17.82
N ALA A 280 -12.36 -7.90 -18.05
CA ALA A 280 -12.24 -7.23 -19.33
C ALA A 280 -11.14 -6.15 -19.29
N ILE A 281 -10.25 -6.18 -20.26
CA ILE A 281 -9.13 -5.24 -20.39
C ILE A 281 -9.32 -4.43 -21.66
N LEU A 282 -9.78 -3.18 -21.53
CA LEU A 282 -9.95 -2.28 -22.66
C LEU A 282 -8.61 -1.71 -23.12
N ASP A 283 -8.47 -1.49 -24.43
CA ASP A 283 -7.26 -0.95 -25.04
C ASP A 283 -5.98 -1.65 -24.53
N ALA A 284 -5.96 -2.97 -24.61
CA ALA A 284 -4.86 -3.78 -24.08
C ALA A 284 -3.56 -3.61 -24.87
N ASP A 285 -3.64 -3.14 -26.12
CA ASP A 285 -2.50 -2.85 -27.00
C ASP A 285 -1.85 -1.49 -26.77
N LYS A 286 -2.39 -0.64 -25.91
CA LYS A 286 -1.80 0.66 -25.57
C LYS A 286 -0.68 0.46 -24.55
N GLU A 287 0.52 0.16 -25.06
CA GLU A 287 1.69 -0.09 -24.21
C GLU A 287 1.95 1.04 -23.21
N GLY A 288 2.39 0.65 -22.01
CA GLY A 288 2.66 1.55 -20.91
C GLY A 288 2.59 0.83 -19.57
N PHE A 289 2.79 1.57 -18.48
CA PHE A 289 2.81 1.02 -17.12
C PHE A 289 1.57 0.18 -16.78
N LEU A 290 0.37 0.56 -17.28
CA LEU A 290 -0.89 -0.14 -17.01
C LEU A 290 -1.13 -1.36 -17.92
N ARG A 291 -0.34 -1.54 -18.95
CA ARG A 291 -0.43 -2.62 -19.94
C ARG A 291 0.92 -3.33 -20.15
N SER A 292 1.84 -3.19 -19.18
CA SER A 292 3.05 -3.99 -19.13
C SER A 292 2.73 -5.46 -18.89
N GLU A 293 3.62 -6.37 -19.26
CA GLU A 293 3.50 -7.81 -19.01
C GLU A 293 3.10 -8.10 -17.55
N THR A 294 3.84 -7.55 -16.59
CA THR A 294 3.54 -7.67 -15.15
C THR A 294 2.11 -7.25 -14.81
N SER A 295 1.68 -6.10 -15.35
CA SER A 295 0.34 -5.57 -15.12
C SER A 295 -0.74 -6.47 -15.69
N LEU A 296 -0.53 -7.00 -16.89
CA LEU A 296 -1.46 -7.91 -17.56
C LEU A 296 -1.56 -9.23 -16.81
N VAL A 297 -0.45 -9.88 -16.45
CA VAL A 297 -0.42 -11.13 -15.67
C VAL A 297 -1.17 -10.97 -14.33
N GLN A 298 -0.92 -9.86 -13.63
CA GLN A 298 -1.61 -9.55 -12.37
C GLN A 298 -3.14 -9.37 -12.56
N THR A 299 -3.54 -8.72 -13.66
CA THR A 299 -4.97 -8.49 -13.99
C THR A 299 -5.65 -9.80 -14.34
N ILE A 300 -5.05 -10.59 -15.20
CA ILE A 300 -5.53 -11.92 -15.61
C ILE A 300 -5.74 -12.79 -14.36
N GLY A 301 -4.79 -12.78 -13.44
CA GLY A 301 -4.83 -13.55 -12.19
C GLY A 301 -6.03 -13.24 -11.28
N ARG A 302 -6.74 -12.13 -11.48
CA ARG A 302 -7.96 -11.82 -10.70
C ARG A 302 -9.13 -12.75 -11.02
N ALA A 303 -9.21 -13.31 -12.22
CA ALA A 303 -10.21 -14.31 -12.60
C ALA A 303 -9.80 -15.75 -12.22
N ALA A 304 -8.59 -16.00 -11.75
CA ALA A 304 -8.04 -17.34 -11.50
C ALA A 304 -8.58 -18.04 -10.23
N ARG A 305 -9.54 -17.45 -9.53
CA ARG A 305 -10.15 -17.99 -8.29
C ARG A 305 -11.51 -18.61 -8.50
N ASN A 306 -12.01 -18.54 -9.73
CA ASN A 306 -13.29 -19.11 -10.13
C ASN A 306 -13.05 -20.13 -11.24
N VAL A 307 -13.81 -21.24 -11.22
CA VAL A 307 -13.73 -22.29 -12.26
C VAL A 307 -14.13 -21.74 -13.62
N ASP A 308 -15.13 -20.83 -13.64
CA ASP A 308 -15.65 -20.20 -14.85
C ASP A 308 -14.89 -18.89 -15.21
N GLY A 309 -13.72 -18.68 -14.58
CA GLY A 309 -12.91 -17.49 -14.78
C GLY A 309 -12.37 -17.39 -16.21
N HIS A 310 -12.61 -16.25 -16.88
CA HIS A 310 -12.09 -15.94 -18.20
C HIS A 310 -11.75 -14.46 -18.35
N VAL A 311 -10.93 -14.14 -19.35
CA VAL A 311 -10.40 -12.79 -19.59
C VAL A 311 -10.62 -12.41 -21.04
N ILE A 312 -11.12 -11.20 -21.29
CA ILE A 312 -11.21 -10.61 -22.63
C ILE A 312 -10.28 -9.40 -22.69
N MET A 313 -9.36 -9.42 -23.64
CA MET A 313 -8.51 -8.30 -23.99
C MET A 313 -9.00 -7.67 -25.29
N TYR A 314 -9.34 -6.38 -25.27
CA TYR A 314 -9.66 -5.64 -26.49
C TYR A 314 -8.39 -4.98 -27.03
N ALA A 315 -7.97 -5.40 -28.22
CA ALA A 315 -6.75 -4.95 -28.86
C ALA A 315 -6.82 -5.17 -30.38
N ASP A 316 -6.28 -4.22 -31.14
CA ASP A 316 -6.13 -4.35 -32.59
C ASP A 316 -4.75 -4.92 -32.97
N VAL A 317 -3.77 -4.75 -32.09
CA VAL A 317 -2.39 -5.22 -32.30
C VAL A 317 -1.94 -6.06 -31.11
N MET A 318 -1.36 -7.24 -31.38
CA MET A 318 -0.74 -8.08 -30.37
C MET A 318 0.62 -7.51 -29.98
N THR A 319 0.73 -6.88 -28.82
CA THR A 319 2.00 -6.36 -28.28
C THR A 319 2.84 -7.48 -27.65
N ASP A 320 4.13 -7.25 -27.45
CA ASP A 320 5.00 -8.22 -26.77
C ASP A 320 4.59 -8.45 -25.33
N SER A 321 4.18 -7.40 -24.62
CA SER A 321 3.63 -7.52 -23.26
C SER A 321 2.38 -8.40 -23.20
N MET A 322 1.47 -8.28 -24.16
CA MET A 322 0.29 -9.13 -24.26
C MET A 322 0.68 -10.58 -24.56
N ARG A 323 1.56 -10.79 -25.56
CA ARG A 323 2.01 -12.12 -25.96
C ARG A 323 2.62 -12.87 -24.76
N ASN A 324 3.59 -12.24 -24.08
CA ASN A 324 4.26 -12.84 -22.95
C ASN A 324 3.27 -13.16 -21.80
N ALA A 325 2.35 -12.25 -21.50
CA ALA A 325 1.35 -12.48 -20.46
C ALA A 325 0.40 -13.65 -20.80
N ILE A 326 -0.01 -13.76 -22.05
CA ILE A 326 -0.88 -14.86 -22.52
C ILE A 326 -0.11 -16.20 -22.53
N GLU A 327 1.11 -16.21 -23.01
CA GLU A 327 1.97 -17.40 -23.06
C GLU A 327 2.24 -17.92 -21.63
N GLU A 328 2.60 -17.05 -20.69
CA GLU A 328 2.83 -17.42 -19.31
C GLU A 328 1.55 -17.95 -18.62
N THR A 329 0.40 -17.32 -18.87
CA THR A 329 -0.89 -17.79 -18.38
C THR A 329 -1.21 -19.17 -18.90
N ASN A 330 -1.01 -19.40 -20.20
CA ASN A 330 -1.23 -20.70 -20.84
C ASN A 330 -0.25 -21.77 -20.31
N ARG A 331 1.02 -21.43 -20.13
CA ARG A 331 2.04 -22.33 -19.54
C ARG A 331 1.57 -22.84 -18.17
N ARG A 332 1.18 -21.92 -17.30
CA ARG A 332 0.70 -22.26 -15.94
C ARG A 332 -0.58 -23.09 -16.00
N ARG A 333 -1.49 -22.74 -16.90
CA ARG A 333 -2.75 -23.46 -17.11
C ARG A 333 -2.50 -24.93 -17.52
N GLU A 334 -1.60 -25.19 -18.46
CA GLU A 334 -1.31 -26.56 -18.92
C GLU A 334 -0.60 -27.40 -17.84
N ILE A 335 0.33 -26.80 -17.06
CA ILE A 335 0.96 -27.47 -15.93
C ILE A 335 -0.10 -27.89 -14.90
N GLN A 336 -1.00 -27.00 -14.50
CA GLN A 336 -2.07 -27.31 -13.55
C GLN A 336 -3.05 -28.35 -14.10
N LYS A 337 -3.40 -28.26 -15.37
CA LYS A 337 -4.30 -29.21 -16.05
C LYS A 337 -3.72 -30.63 -16.10
N ALA A 338 -2.42 -30.74 -16.40
CA ALA A 338 -1.70 -32.03 -16.38
C ALA A 338 -1.70 -32.62 -14.97
N TYR A 339 -1.38 -31.81 -13.97
CA TYR A 339 -1.38 -32.21 -12.57
C TYR A 339 -2.76 -32.67 -12.09
N ASN A 340 -3.81 -31.93 -12.41
CA ASN A 340 -5.19 -32.29 -12.08
C ASN A 340 -5.59 -33.66 -12.67
N LYS A 341 -5.21 -33.88 -13.93
CA LYS A 341 -5.48 -35.14 -14.62
C LYS A 341 -4.74 -36.33 -13.97
N GLU A 342 -3.48 -36.14 -13.63
CA GLU A 342 -2.66 -37.17 -12.98
C GLU A 342 -3.19 -37.54 -11.60
N HIS A 343 -3.62 -36.54 -10.81
CA HIS A 343 -4.07 -36.75 -9.43
C HIS A 343 -5.59 -36.88 -9.26
N GLY A 344 -6.36 -36.86 -10.36
CA GLY A 344 -7.82 -36.97 -10.32
C GLY A 344 -8.51 -35.79 -9.62
N ILE A 345 -7.90 -34.59 -9.67
CA ILE A 345 -8.42 -33.41 -9.00
C ILE A 345 -9.45 -32.70 -9.89
N THR A 346 -10.64 -32.46 -9.34
CA THR A 346 -11.66 -31.62 -9.99
C THR A 346 -11.54 -30.19 -9.48
N PRO A 347 -11.36 -29.20 -10.35
CA PRO A 347 -11.30 -27.80 -9.94
C PRO A 347 -12.53 -27.35 -9.17
N THR A 348 -12.34 -26.61 -8.08
CA THR A 348 -13.44 -26.07 -7.27
C THR A 348 -13.24 -24.58 -6.99
N THR A 349 -14.30 -23.80 -7.22
CA THR A 349 -14.29 -22.36 -6.93
C THR A 349 -14.06 -22.10 -5.45
N ILE A 350 -13.18 -21.14 -5.14
CA ILE A 350 -12.90 -20.74 -3.77
C ILE A 350 -14.10 -20.00 -3.19
N LYS A 351 -14.65 -20.50 -2.09
CA LYS A 351 -15.70 -19.82 -1.32
C LYS A 351 -15.11 -19.20 -0.08
N LYS A 352 -15.16 -17.88 0.05
CA LYS A 352 -14.62 -17.13 1.17
C LYS A 352 -15.74 -16.37 1.88
N ALA A 353 -15.87 -16.55 3.19
CA ALA A 353 -16.84 -15.78 3.97
C ALA A 353 -16.56 -14.28 3.88
N VAL A 354 -17.62 -13.48 3.76
CA VAL A 354 -17.51 -12.02 3.84
C VAL A 354 -17.31 -11.65 5.30
N ARG A 355 -16.11 -11.21 5.67
CA ARG A 355 -15.81 -10.76 7.03
C ARG A 355 -16.21 -9.31 7.19
N ASP A 356 -16.89 -8.99 8.28
CA ASP A 356 -17.31 -7.62 8.62
C ASP A 356 -16.16 -6.84 9.29
N LEU A 357 -15.08 -6.58 8.50
CA LEU A 357 -13.95 -5.78 8.98
C LEU A 357 -14.35 -4.33 9.31
N ILE A 358 -15.45 -3.85 8.71
CA ILE A 358 -15.97 -2.49 8.91
C ILE A 358 -16.63 -2.35 10.29
N ALA A 359 -17.27 -3.41 10.82
CA ALA A 359 -17.84 -3.38 12.16
C ALA A 359 -16.74 -3.14 13.21
N VAL A 360 -15.57 -3.74 13.03
CA VAL A 360 -14.39 -3.55 13.89
C VAL A 360 -13.83 -2.13 13.72
N SER A 361 -13.72 -1.63 12.50
CA SER A 361 -13.20 -0.29 12.21
C SER A 361 -14.15 0.81 12.68
N LYS A 362 -15.48 0.64 12.53
CA LYS A 362 -16.48 1.57 13.07
C LYS A 362 -16.48 1.57 14.61
N ALA A 363 -16.39 0.41 15.23
CA ALA A 363 -16.28 0.30 16.67
C ALA A 363 -15.00 0.97 17.21
N VAL A 364 -13.87 0.84 16.49
CA VAL A 364 -12.61 1.52 16.83
C VAL A 364 -12.74 3.04 16.61
N ALA A 365 -13.34 3.48 15.50
CA ALA A 365 -13.56 4.90 15.22
C ALA A 365 -14.54 5.55 16.20
N GLU A 366 -15.62 4.86 16.58
CA GLU A 366 -16.55 5.32 17.62
C GLU A 366 -15.90 5.36 19.00
N THR A 367 -14.96 4.47 19.28
CA THR A 367 -14.16 4.47 20.51
C THR A 367 -13.15 5.63 20.50
N GLU A 368 -12.51 5.93 19.36
CA GLU A 368 -11.64 7.11 19.21
C GLU A 368 -12.40 8.44 19.34
N VAL A 369 -13.65 8.50 18.85
CA VAL A 369 -14.51 9.68 19.02
C VAL A 369 -14.94 9.84 20.48
N LYS A 370 -15.18 8.74 21.21
CA LYS A 370 -15.46 8.77 22.65
C LYS A 370 -14.23 9.15 23.49
N LEU A 371 -13.03 8.78 23.04
CA LEU A 371 -11.75 9.16 23.67
C LEU A 371 -11.40 10.65 23.51
N LYS A 372 -12.07 11.38 22.61
CA LYS A 372 -11.92 12.84 22.46
C LYS A 372 -12.74 13.67 23.47
N LYS A 373 -13.55 13.04 24.32
CA LYS A 373 -14.15 13.72 25.46
C LYS A 373 -13.10 13.86 26.57
N ASP A 374 -12.99 15.08 27.07
CA ASP A 374 -12.10 15.40 28.20
C ASP A 374 -12.41 14.47 29.38
N PRO A 375 -11.42 13.75 29.94
CA PRO A 375 -11.63 12.86 31.09
C PRO A 375 -12.32 13.53 32.27
N GLU A 376 -12.13 14.84 32.44
CA GLU A 376 -12.78 15.63 33.50
C GLU A 376 -14.30 15.82 33.27
N SER A 377 -14.78 15.64 32.05
CA SER A 377 -16.19 15.72 31.66
C SER A 377 -16.93 14.38 31.68
N MET A 378 -16.25 13.28 32.01
CA MET A 378 -16.78 11.92 31.99
C MET A 378 -17.42 11.56 33.34
N SER A 379 -18.53 10.83 33.28
CA SER A 379 -19.11 10.23 34.47
C SER A 379 -18.22 9.13 35.04
N LYS A 380 -18.32 8.84 36.35
CA LYS A 380 -17.55 7.76 36.99
C LYS A 380 -17.73 6.39 36.34
N LYS A 381 -18.85 6.15 35.68
CA LYS A 381 -19.13 4.90 34.96
C LYS A 381 -18.38 4.87 33.63
N GLU A 382 -18.42 5.94 32.84
CA GLU A 382 -17.69 6.08 31.57
C GLU A 382 -16.18 6.00 31.78
N LEU A 383 -15.69 6.61 32.87
CA LEU A 383 -14.25 6.55 33.23
C LEU A 383 -13.80 5.13 33.59
N LYS A 384 -14.67 4.38 34.33
CA LYS A 384 -14.38 3.00 34.72
C LYS A 384 -14.38 2.05 33.52
N ASP A 385 -15.32 2.24 32.60
CA ASP A 385 -15.40 1.46 31.34
C ASP A 385 -14.20 1.77 30.43
N LEU A 386 -13.76 3.03 30.38
CA LEU A 386 -12.55 3.47 29.64
C LEU A 386 -11.30 2.84 30.25
N ILE A 387 -11.11 2.86 31.55
CA ILE A 387 -9.99 2.24 32.26
C ILE A 387 -9.96 0.73 32.02
N SER A 388 -11.10 0.05 32.11
CA SER A 388 -11.21 -1.40 31.84
C SER A 388 -10.85 -1.73 30.41
N HIS A 389 -11.24 -0.90 29.46
CA HIS A 389 -10.90 -1.08 28.04
C HIS A 389 -9.41 -0.86 27.78
N CYS A 390 -8.80 0.18 28.38
CA CYS A 390 -7.37 0.42 28.28
C CYS A 390 -6.54 -0.72 28.90
N LEU A 391 -6.98 -1.27 30.05
CA LEU A 391 -6.31 -2.39 30.70
C LEU A 391 -6.38 -3.70 29.89
N LEU A 392 -7.46 -3.93 29.14
CA LEU A 392 -7.58 -5.06 28.22
C LEU A 392 -6.54 -5.03 27.07
N TYR A 393 -6.15 -3.83 26.62
CA TYR A 393 -5.13 -3.67 25.59
C TYR A 393 -3.68 -3.69 26.12
N THR A 394 -3.49 -3.48 27.41
CA THR A 394 -2.17 -3.43 28.07
C THR A 394 -1.86 -4.67 28.92
N SER A 395 -2.82 -5.59 29.06
CA SER A 395 -2.57 -6.87 29.74
C SER A 395 -1.75 -7.80 28.85
N PRO A 396 -0.71 -8.48 29.37
CA PRO A 396 0.02 -9.50 28.63
C PRO A 396 -0.93 -10.58 28.14
N SER A 397 -0.66 -11.05 26.91
CA SER A 397 -1.43 -12.15 26.31
C SER A 397 -1.37 -13.40 27.20
N PRO A 398 -2.49 -14.13 27.39
CA PRO A 398 -2.47 -15.37 28.16
C PRO A 398 -1.66 -16.52 27.52
N ARG A 399 -0.82 -16.20 26.54
CA ARG A 399 0.05 -17.15 25.81
C ARG A 399 1.54 -16.90 26.02
N ASP A 400 1.93 -16.01 26.91
CA ASP A 400 3.32 -15.80 27.33
C ASP A 400 3.60 -16.51 28.67
#